data_1e913b65e6c0603ab89187ad2ca86fcb
#
_entry.id   1e913b65e6c0603ab89187ad2ca86fcb
#
_cell.length_a   1.000
_cell.length_b   1.000
_cell.length_c   1.000
_cell.angle_alpha   90.00
_cell.angle_beta   90.00
_cell.angle_gamma   90.00
#
_symmetry.space_group_name_H-M   'P 1'
#
loop_
_entity.id
_entity.type
_entity.pdbx_description
1 polymer ?
#
loop_
_entity_poly.entity_id
_entity_poly.type
_entity_poly.pdbx_seq_one_letter_code
_entity_poly.pdbx_strand_id
1 'polypeptide(L)'
;MTQDIKELAREWLELDEDKSTTDEIYQLLAHGDTNELEKRLRTRIAFGTAGLRGPMQAGFACMNSLTVIQATQGLAAYLLKTEQNVKRRGVVIGRDARHNSEKFAKLTAAAFVAKGIKVWWYETPQHTPLVPFGVRELNAVAGVMITASHNPARDNGYKVYWSNGCQIIPPHDSGIAESILENLKPVTWDTSVVDGDLLVEGSLGLIEDKYHKAVLCAAQPGHVRVKMDPDLKFVYTPMHGVGLSAMQKCVQTLGIASQMTVVKEQAEPDPDFPTVQFPNPEEKGALNLAIATAEKSNIRLILASDPDADRLAAAEKVGDKWHIFTGNQLGVLLGSYLFERYPSSKPRDKLAMLASTVSSRMLAALAEKEGFHFTETLTGFKWLGNVARQLDSKGYDVVYAFEEALGYMIPQTVHDKDSISAAAVFLTAASHWSTQGLTPHTKLQKLYEYLGYFEDANTYLVSPSSLVTTSVFTSIRALGNPHPTIIGPRKIVRWRDLTLGYDSKSKDHIPDLPIDVTSQMITCELGDGSVFTVRGSGTEPKIKLYIECQGKSGEEAKKGANDILQDLLGEWFKPEENGLKLA
;
A
#
# COMPACT_ATOMS: atom_id res chain seq x y z
N MET A 1 37.89 -7.35 10.77
CA MET A 1 37.56 -8.80 10.93
C MET A 1 36.06 -8.89 11.14
N THR A 2 35.37 -9.70 10.38
CA THR A 2 33.91 -9.95 10.62
C THR A 2 33.76 -10.74 11.92
N GLN A 3 32.88 -10.30 12.79
CA GLN A 3 32.57 -10.98 14.06
C GLN A 3 32.17 -12.45 13.81
N ASP A 4 32.61 -13.37 14.67
CA ASP A 4 32.25 -14.79 14.58
C ASP A 4 30.74 -14.96 14.74
N ILE A 5 30.13 -15.81 13.93
CA ILE A 5 28.68 -16.06 13.95
C ILE A 5 28.20 -16.62 15.31
N LYS A 6 29.04 -17.36 16.00
CA LYS A 6 28.74 -17.85 17.35
C LYS A 6 28.74 -16.74 18.41
N GLU A 7 29.52 -15.67 18.19
CA GLU A 7 29.48 -14.48 19.06
C GLU A 7 28.20 -13.69 18.81
N LEU A 8 27.79 -13.52 17.55
CA LEU A 8 26.49 -12.91 17.23
C LEU A 8 25.31 -13.70 17.81
N ALA A 9 25.38 -15.03 17.80
CA ALA A 9 24.35 -15.87 18.41
C ALA A 9 24.32 -15.70 19.95
N ARG A 10 25.47 -15.53 20.62
CA ARG A 10 25.51 -15.22 22.05
C ARG A 10 24.92 -13.84 22.35
N GLU A 11 25.30 -12.81 21.55
CA GLU A 11 24.75 -11.46 21.66
C GLU A 11 23.22 -11.48 21.53
N TRP A 12 22.68 -12.24 20.58
CA TRP A 12 21.25 -12.45 20.45
C TRP A 12 20.63 -13.05 21.71
N LEU A 13 21.19 -14.16 22.23
CA LEU A 13 20.70 -14.87 23.41
C LEU A 13 20.81 -14.07 24.71
N GLU A 14 21.71 -13.08 24.77
CA GLU A 14 21.81 -12.15 25.92
C GLU A 14 20.72 -11.06 25.89
N LEU A 15 20.16 -10.75 24.73
CA LEU A 15 19.17 -9.69 24.55
C LEU A 15 17.73 -10.23 24.49
N ASP A 16 17.55 -11.45 24.02
CA ASP A 16 16.23 -12.03 23.75
C ASP A 16 15.73 -12.86 24.93
N GLU A 17 14.58 -12.46 25.49
CA GLU A 17 13.89 -13.19 26.56
C GLU A 17 12.71 -14.04 26.03
N ASP A 18 12.45 -13.99 24.71
CA ASP A 18 11.39 -14.79 24.10
C ASP A 18 11.85 -16.24 23.91
N LYS A 19 11.28 -17.15 24.72
CA LYS A 19 11.67 -18.55 24.71
C LYS A 19 11.54 -19.21 23.33
N SER A 20 10.54 -18.82 22.53
CA SER A 20 10.33 -19.42 21.21
C SER A 20 11.49 -19.13 20.27
N THR A 21 12.00 -17.90 20.27
CA THR A 21 13.10 -17.46 19.39
C THR A 21 14.47 -17.84 19.96
N THR A 22 14.66 -17.86 21.28
CA THR A 22 15.90 -18.38 21.89
C THR A 22 16.05 -19.88 21.63
N ASP A 23 14.99 -20.68 21.74
CA ASP A 23 15.01 -22.11 21.43
C ASP A 23 15.39 -22.36 19.95
N GLU A 24 14.89 -21.54 19.01
CA GLU A 24 15.30 -21.61 17.57
C GLU A 24 16.82 -21.42 17.40
N ILE A 25 17.41 -20.40 18.03
CA ILE A 25 18.87 -20.16 17.93
C ILE A 25 19.67 -21.28 18.57
N TYR A 26 19.23 -21.81 19.74
CA TYR A 26 19.89 -22.97 20.35
C TYR A 26 19.85 -24.20 19.42
N GLN A 27 18.73 -24.45 18.74
CA GLN A 27 18.60 -25.56 17.78
C GLN A 27 19.55 -25.38 16.58
N LEU A 28 19.63 -24.18 16.00
CA LEU A 28 20.54 -23.89 14.89
C LEU A 28 22.02 -24.09 15.29
N LEU A 29 22.37 -23.65 16.50
CA LEU A 29 23.73 -23.87 17.06
C LEU A 29 24.02 -25.35 17.27
N ALA A 30 23.08 -26.12 17.83
CA ALA A 30 23.20 -27.55 18.10
C ALA A 30 23.36 -28.37 16.80
N HIS A 31 22.64 -28.00 15.75
CA HIS A 31 22.74 -28.64 14.43
C HIS A 31 23.92 -28.15 13.59
N GLY A 32 24.64 -27.10 14.03
CA GLY A 32 25.75 -26.50 13.27
C GLY A 32 25.32 -25.83 11.97
N ASP A 33 24.07 -25.35 11.88
CA ASP A 33 23.54 -24.69 10.69
C ASP A 33 24.07 -23.25 10.57
N THR A 34 25.33 -23.14 10.23
CA THR A 34 26.04 -21.85 10.09
C THR A 34 25.40 -20.97 9.00
N ASN A 35 24.89 -21.56 7.92
CA ASN A 35 24.30 -20.79 6.82
C ASN A 35 23.02 -20.06 7.26
N GLU A 36 22.14 -20.75 8.00
CA GLU A 36 20.92 -20.13 8.50
C GLU A 36 21.22 -19.12 9.60
N LEU A 37 22.21 -19.38 10.47
CA LEU A 37 22.67 -18.39 11.47
C LEU A 37 23.22 -17.12 10.78
N GLU A 38 24.07 -17.26 9.74
CA GLU A 38 24.58 -16.11 8.97
C GLU A 38 23.44 -15.28 8.37
N LYS A 39 22.47 -15.93 7.75
CA LYS A 39 21.32 -15.28 7.14
C LYS A 39 20.48 -14.50 8.14
N ARG A 40 20.28 -15.04 9.35
CA ARG A 40 19.38 -14.46 10.37
C ARG A 40 20.07 -13.45 11.28
N LEU A 41 21.39 -13.58 11.53
CA LEU A 41 22.07 -12.79 12.54
C LEU A 41 23.05 -11.76 11.96
N ARG A 42 23.60 -11.98 10.75
CA ARG A 42 24.67 -11.14 10.18
C ARG A 42 24.21 -9.71 9.90
N THR A 43 22.99 -9.55 9.46
CA THR A 43 22.38 -8.24 9.16
C THR A 43 21.23 -7.96 10.09
N ARG A 44 20.86 -6.69 10.28
CA ARG A 44 19.64 -6.30 10.95
C ARG A 44 18.54 -6.07 9.93
N ILE A 45 17.29 -6.38 10.31
CA ILE A 45 16.12 -6.01 9.51
C ILE A 45 16.13 -4.49 9.27
N ALA A 46 16.01 -4.10 8.01
CA ALA A 46 16.05 -2.69 7.65
C ALA A 46 14.76 -1.98 8.09
N PHE A 47 14.93 -0.86 8.81
CA PHE A 47 13.84 0.06 9.08
C PHE A 47 13.83 1.14 7.98
N GLY A 48 12.79 1.15 7.18
CA GLY A 48 12.63 2.10 6.08
C GLY A 48 11.30 2.87 6.17
N THR A 49 10.96 3.57 5.12
CA THR A 49 9.70 4.32 5.04
C THR A 49 8.44 3.44 5.16
N ALA A 50 8.56 2.12 4.91
CA ALA A 50 7.48 1.15 5.16
C ALA A 50 7.51 0.58 6.60
N GLY A 51 8.40 1.09 7.47
CA GLY A 51 8.66 0.51 8.79
C GLY A 51 9.47 -0.79 8.70
N LEU A 52 9.05 -1.84 9.43
CA LEU A 52 9.63 -3.18 9.33
C LEU A 52 8.68 -4.13 8.59
N ARG A 53 9.24 -5.09 7.86
CA ARG A 53 8.48 -6.23 7.29
C ARG A 53 9.42 -7.40 7.04
N GLY A 54 9.02 -8.59 7.47
CA GLY A 54 9.80 -9.80 7.25
C GLY A 54 9.18 -11.05 7.88
N PRO A 55 9.83 -12.21 7.67
CA PRO A 55 9.39 -13.47 8.26
C PRO A 55 9.52 -13.43 9.79
N MET A 56 8.54 -14.06 10.46
CA MET A 56 8.52 -14.21 11.92
C MET A 56 9.45 -15.35 12.34
N GLN A 57 10.71 -15.03 12.60
CA GLN A 57 11.77 -15.97 12.97
C GLN A 57 12.73 -15.32 13.95
N ALA A 58 13.52 -16.14 14.67
CA ALA A 58 14.64 -15.66 15.47
C ALA A 58 15.72 -15.01 14.60
N GLY A 59 16.34 -13.96 15.10
CA GLY A 59 17.47 -13.30 14.49
C GLY A 59 17.25 -11.83 14.18
N PHE A 60 18.35 -11.08 14.11
CA PHE A 60 18.33 -9.62 13.88
C PHE A 60 17.75 -9.24 12.52
N ALA A 61 17.77 -10.13 11.52
CA ALA A 61 17.25 -9.90 10.18
C ALA A 61 15.75 -10.16 10.02
N CYS A 62 15.06 -10.59 11.10
CA CYS A 62 13.69 -11.08 11.07
C CYS A 62 12.75 -10.24 11.95
N MET A 63 11.43 -10.43 11.75
CA MET A 63 10.40 -9.89 12.66
C MET A 63 10.25 -10.81 13.87
N ASN A 64 10.50 -10.28 15.05
CA ASN A 64 10.34 -10.99 16.32
C ASN A 64 10.20 -10.00 17.49
N SER A 65 10.00 -10.53 18.70
CA SER A 65 9.81 -9.74 19.92
C SER A 65 10.94 -8.75 20.17
N LEU A 66 12.20 -9.18 20.04
CA LEU A 66 13.37 -8.34 20.26
C LEU A 66 13.45 -7.18 19.23
N THR A 67 13.31 -7.47 17.93
CA THR A 67 13.39 -6.45 16.88
C THR A 67 12.25 -5.44 16.96
N VAL A 68 11.05 -5.86 17.40
CA VAL A 68 9.91 -4.96 17.66
C VAL A 68 10.18 -4.04 18.84
N ILE A 69 10.71 -4.56 19.97
CA ILE A 69 11.09 -3.72 21.12
C ILE A 69 12.14 -2.69 20.69
N GLN A 70 13.21 -3.13 20.00
CA GLN A 70 14.28 -2.26 19.54
C GLN A 70 13.76 -1.16 18.58
N ALA A 71 12.90 -1.51 17.63
CA ALA A 71 12.28 -0.54 16.74
C ALA A 71 11.41 0.48 17.50
N THR A 72 10.62 0.00 18.47
CA THR A 72 9.72 0.87 19.23
C THR A 72 10.50 1.82 20.15
N GLN A 73 11.51 1.35 20.85
CA GLN A 73 12.28 2.23 21.73
C GLN A 73 13.15 3.22 20.96
N GLY A 74 13.63 2.87 19.76
CA GLY A 74 14.25 3.80 18.84
C GLY A 74 13.27 4.86 18.33
N LEU A 75 12.06 4.45 17.92
CA LEU A 75 10.99 5.38 17.55
C LEU A 75 10.62 6.31 18.72
N ALA A 76 10.48 5.78 19.93
CA ALA A 76 10.17 6.56 21.12
C ALA A 76 11.25 7.62 21.42
N ALA A 77 12.53 7.24 21.32
CA ALA A 77 13.65 8.16 21.51
C ALA A 77 13.68 9.26 20.44
N TYR A 78 13.45 8.90 19.17
CA TYR A 78 13.36 9.84 18.07
C TYR A 78 12.19 10.83 18.23
N LEU A 79 10.99 10.35 18.60
CA LEU A 79 9.83 11.18 18.88
C LEU A 79 10.10 12.18 20.02
N LEU A 80 10.71 11.72 21.13
CA LEU A 80 11.06 12.58 22.25
C LEU A 80 12.06 13.69 21.89
N LYS A 81 12.89 13.47 20.87
CA LYS A 81 13.88 14.42 20.34
C LYS A 81 13.26 15.43 19.36
N THR A 82 12.30 15.00 18.54
CA THR A 82 11.83 15.75 17.36
C THR A 82 10.45 16.37 17.51
N GLU A 83 9.58 15.81 18.38
CA GLU A 83 8.20 16.24 18.53
C GLU A 83 7.94 16.90 19.90
N GLN A 84 6.94 17.77 19.95
CA GLN A 84 6.55 18.44 21.20
C GLN A 84 5.42 17.70 21.91
N ASN A 85 5.44 17.73 23.25
CA ASN A 85 4.39 17.17 24.10
C ASN A 85 4.15 15.65 23.87
N VAL A 86 5.18 14.92 23.46
CA VAL A 86 5.11 13.49 23.08
C VAL A 86 4.42 12.67 24.17
N LYS A 87 4.84 12.83 25.42
CA LYS A 87 4.31 12.04 26.55
C LYS A 87 2.80 12.18 26.73
N ARG A 88 2.26 13.37 26.49
CA ARG A 88 0.82 13.67 26.65
C ARG A 88 0.01 13.34 25.40
N ARG A 89 0.52 13.71 24.21
CA ARG A 89 -0.15 13.43 22.93
C ARG A 89 -0.23 11.93 22.67
N GLY A 90 0.84 11.22 23.04
CA GLY A 90 0.87 9.76 22.95
C GLY A 90 0.95 9.21 21.54
N VAL A 91 0.86 7.88 21.45
CA VAL A 91 0.92 7.12 20.20
C VAL A 91 -0.31 6.22 20.07
N VAL A 92 -0.84 6.04 18.87
CA VAL A 92 -1.93 5.10 18.57
C VAL A 92 -1.33 3.75 18.21
N ILE A 93 -1.84 2.67 18.79
CA ILE A 93 -1.38 1.31 18.47
C ILE A 93 -2.57 0.45 18.04
N GLY A 94 -2.47 -0.09 16.83
CA GLY A 94 -3.39 -1.05 16.28
C GLY A 94 -2.67 -2.30 15.76
N ARG A 95 -3.43 -3.35 15.51
CA ARG A 95 -2.93 -4.62 14.98
C ARG A 95 -3.96 -5.32 14.11
N ASP A 96 -3.50 -6.16 13.19
CA ASP A 96 -4.33 -7.14 12.50
C ASP A 96 -4.47 -8.45 13.32
N ALA A 97 -4.97 -9.50 12.69
CA ALA A 97 -5.19 -10.80 13.34
C ALA A 97 -4.11 -11.85 13.01
N ARG A 98 -2.96 -11.46 12.45
CA ARG A 98 -1.87 -12.38 12.13
C ARG A 98 -1.25 -12.99 13.38
N HIS A 99 -0.56 -14.13 13.20
CA HIS A 99 0.29 -14.69 14.25
C HIS A 99 1.20 -13.60 14.81
N ASN A 100 1.38 -13.60 16.13
CA ASN A 100 2.20 -12.64 16.90
C ASN A 100 1.76 -11.16 16.83
N SER A 101 0.75 -10.76 16.05
CA SER A 101 0.36 -9.34 15.98
C SER A 101 -0.04 -8.77 17.34
N GLU A 102 -0.78 -9.52 18.15
CA GLU A 102 -1.13 -9.10 19.51
C GLU A 102 0.10 -8.97 20.42
N LYS A 103 1.00 -9.97 20.40
CA LYS A 103 2.23 -9.96 21.18
C LYS A 103 3.11 -8.76 20.82
N PHE A 104 3.30 -8.50 19.52
CA PHE A 104 4.10 -7.38 19.04
C PHE A 104 3.46 -6.03 19.37
N ALA A 105 2.14 -5.90 19.26
CA ALA A 105 1.44 -4.69 19.67
C ALA A 105 1.57 -4.42 21.18
N LYS A 106 1.44 -5.44 22.03
CA LYS A 106 1.64 -5.32 23.49
C LYS A 106 3.07 -4.93 23.85
N LEU A 107 4.08 -5.52 23.21
CA LEU A 107 5.49 -5.13 23.40
C LEU A 107 5.76 -3.70 22.93
N THR A 108 5.12 -3.28 21.83
CA THR A 108 5.15 -1.89 21.36
C THR A 108 4.57 -0.95 22.41
N ALA A 109 3.41 -1.26 22.97
CA ALA A 109 2.80 -0.46 24.04
C ALA A 109 3.71 -0.38 25.27
N ALA A 110 4.25 -1.52 25.72
CA ALA A 110 5.14 -1.60 26.88
C ALA A 110 6.40 -0.73 26.72
N ALA A 111 7.03 -0.75 25.53
CA ALA A 111 8.21 0.06 25.27
C ALA A 111 7.93 1.57 25.29
N PHE A 112 6.76 2.02 24.81
CA PHE A 112 6.33 3.43 24.92
C PHE A 112 6.01 3.81 26.36
N VAL A 113 5.26 2.99 27.08
CA VAL A 113 4.93 3.22 28.51
C VAL A 113 6.19 3.32 29.35
N ALA A 114 7.19 2.45 29.14
CA ALA A 114 8.48 2.51 29.82
C ALA A 114 9.26 3.82 29.62
N LYS A 115 8.95 4.57 28.53
CA LYS A 115 9.48 5.93 28.29
C LYS A 115 8.53 7.04 28.79
N GLY A 116 7.45 6.68 29.49
CA GLY A 116 6.44 7.61 30.00
C GLY A 116 5.59 8.25 28.90
N ILE A 117 5.42 7.57 27.76
CA ILE A 117 4.62 8.02 26.61
C ILE A 117 3.25 7.37 26.69
N LYS A 118 2.18 8.18 26.60
CA LYS A 118 0.80 7.70 26.56
C LYS A 118 0.57 6.82 25.34
N VAL A 119 -0.25 5.78 25.51
CA VAL A 119 -0.67 4.85 24.46
C VAL A 119 -2.19 4.92 24.30
N TRP A 120 -2.64 5.21 23.07
CA TRP A 120 -4.01 5.07 22.64
C TRP A 120 -4.17 3.67 22.06
N TRP A 121 -4.77 2.78 22.83
CA TRP A 121 -4.81 1.36 22.58
C TRP A 121 -6.10 0.93 21.83
N TYR A 122 -5.94 0.12 20.78
CA TYR A 122 -7.05 -0.58 20.15
C TYR A 122 -7.14 -2.01 20.69
N GLU A 123 -8.21 -2.29 21.40
CA GLU A 123 -8.39 -3.50 22.20
C GLU A 123 -8.52 -4.77 21.34
N THR A 124 -9.09 -4.64 20.14
CA THR A 124 -9.32 -5.73 19.19
C THR A 124 -8.56 -5.53 17.88
N PRO A 125 -8.33 -6.59 17.08
CA PRO A 125 -7.76 -6.45 15.75
C PRO A 125 -8.57 -5.49 14.89
N GLN A 126 -7.88 -4.60 14.17
CA GLN A 126 -8.49 -3.54 13.39
C GLN A 126 -7.85 -3.43 12.00
N HIS A 127 -8.60 -2.84 11.06
CA HIS A 127 -8.10 -2.51 9.74
C HIS A 127 -7.10 -1.34 9.80
N THR A 128 -6.11 -1.41 8.93
CA THR A 128 -4.97 -0.47 8.93
C THR A 128 -5.38 1.01 8.89
N PRO A 129 -6.36 1.47 8.08
CA PRO A 129 -6.73 2.89 8.00
C PRO A 129 -7.17 3.53 9.32
N LEU A 130 -7.65 2.73 10.27
CA LEU A 130 -8.13 3.23 11.55
C LEU A 130 -6.99 3.82 12.41
N VAL A 131 -5.75 3.35 12.23
CA VAL A 131 -4.58 3.89 12.97
C VAL A 131 -4.25 5.32 12.53
N PRO A 132 -3.96 5.62 11.25
CA PRO A 132 -3.71 6.99 10.82
C PRO A 132 -4.91 7.92 11.02
N PHE A 133 -6.14 7.41 10.93
CA PHE A 133 -7.34 8.16 11.29
C PHE A 133 -7.32 8.55 12.77
N GLY A 134 -7.05 7.59 13.66
CA GLY A 134 -6.93 7.82 15.10
C GLY A 134 -5.81 8.80 15.47
N VAL A 135 -4.65 8.72 14.80
CA VAL A 135 -3.56 9.68 15.01
C VAL A 135 -4.05 11.13 14.86
N ARG A 136 -4.84 11.40 13.83
CA ARG A 136 -5.40 12.74 13.60
C ARG A 136 -6.47 13.13 14.61
N GLU A 137 -7.42 12.23 14.85
CA GLU A 137 -8.57 12.49 15.73
C GLU A 137 -8.17 12.70 17.20
N LEU A 138 -7.13 11.99 17.64
CA LEU A 138 -6.60 12.07 19.02
C LEU A 138 -5.45 13.08 19.13
N ASN A 139 -5.04 13.71 18.03
CA ASN A 139 -3.85 14.56 17.96
C ASN A 139 -2.60 13.86 18.52
N ALA A 140 -2.47 12.56 18.25
CA ALA A 140 -1.32 11.77 18.65
C ALA A 140 -0.06 12.18 17.87
N VAL A 141 1.14 11.89 18.41
CA VAL A 141 2.40 12.24 17.72
C VAL A 141 2.76 11.24 16.64
N ALA A 142 2.30 10.00 16.79
CA ALA A 142 2.52 8.92 15.82
C ALA A 142 1.47 7.81 15.97
N GLY A 143 1.45 6.91 15.01
CA GLY A 143 0.70 5.66 15.08
C GLY A 143 1.55 4.49 14.64
N VAL A 144 1.28 3.32 15.23
CA VAL A 144 1.90 2.06 14.86
C VAL A 144 0.82 1.06 14.52
N MET A 145 0.95 0.43 13.35
CA MET A 145 0.10 -0.68 12.94
C MET A 145 0.93 -1.93 12.76
N ILE A 146 0.60 -2.97 13.51
CA ILE A 146 1.24 -4.28 13.41
C ILE A 146 0.49 -5.12 12.37
N THR A 147 1.08 -5.25 11.19
CA THR A 147 0.52 -5.99 10.05
C THR A 147 1.55 -6.19 8.94
N ALA A 148 1.43 -7.27 8.18
CA ALA A 148 2.13 -7.47 6.92
C ALA A 148 1.24 -7.30 5.69
N SER A 149 0.05 -6.69 5.83
CA SER A 149 -0.92 -6.47 4.75
C SER A 149 -1.29 -7.79 4.03
N HIS A 150 -0.99 -7.92 2.75
CA HIS A 150 -1.27 -9.10 1.91
C HIS A 150 -0.14 -10.13 1.84
N ASN A 151 0.93 -9.98 2.63
CA ASN A 151 2.02 -10.97 2.65
C ASN A 151 1.53 -12.33 3.18
N PRO A 152 2.24 -13.45 2.87
CA PRO A 152 1.92 -14.77 3.41
C PRO A 152 1.85 -14.81 4.94
N ALA A 153 1.22 -15.86 5.49
CA ALA A 153 1.00 -16.07 6.93
C ALA A 153 2.28 -15.99 7.79
N ARG A 154 3.42 -16.40 7.23
CA ARG A 154 4.72 -16.40 7.91
C ARG A 154 5.29 -15.01 8.19
N ASP A 155 4.78 -13.97 7.52
CA ASP A 155 5.31 -12.62 7.61
C ASP A 155 4.48 -11.76 8.58
N ASN A 156 5.17 -10.82 9.25
CA ASN A 156 4.54 -9.72 9.97
C ASN A 156 5.29 -8.41 9.69
N GLY A 157 4.77 -7.29 10.18
CA GLY A 157 5.34 -5.98 9.94
C GLY A 157 4.96 -4.95 11.01
N TYR A 158 5.59 -3.78 10.91
CA TYR A 158 5.47 -2.68 11.83
C TYR A 158 5.40 -1.38 11.01
N LYS A 159 4.17 -0.93 10.66
CA LYS A 159 3.95 0.30 9.90
C LYS A 159 3.93 1.51 10.85
N VAL A 160 4.57 2.62 10.45
CA VAL A 160 4.61 3.85 11.24
C VAL A 160 3.93 4.99 10.50
N TYR A 161 3.04 5.67 11.22
CA TYR A 161 2.35 6.88 10.79
C TYR A 161 2.82 8.07 11.63
N TRP A 162 3.03 9.22 10.97
CA TRP A 162 3.42 10.45 11.65
C TRP A 162 2.21 11.26 12.14
N SER A 163 2.46 12.33 12.87
CA SER A 163 1.43 13.20 13.46
C SER A 163 0.45 13.80 12.45
N ASN A 164 0.82 13.85 11.17
CA ASN A 164 -0.05 14.30 10.08
C ASN A 164 -1.01 13.20 9.57
N GLY A 165 -0.95 11.98 10.12
CA GLY A 165 -1.76 10.83 9.71
C GLY A 165 -1.32 10.19 8.39
N CYS A 166 -0.10 10.46 7.93
CA CYS A 166 0.50 9.80 6.76
C CYS A 166 1.63 8.85 7.19
N GLN A 167 1.94 7.86 6.36
CA GLN A 167 3.16 7.06 6.55
C GLN A 167 4.40 7.96 6.53
N ILE A 168 5.44 7.56 7.26
CA ILE A 168 6.68 8.33 7.34
C ILE A 168 7.40 8.41 5.99
N ILE A 169 8.06 9.55 5.77
CA ILE A 169 8.95 9.81 4.63
C ILE A 169 10.29 10.34 5.15
N PRO A 170 11.34 10.42 4.32
CA PRO A 170 12.57 11.11 4.71
C PRO A 170 12.30 12.52 5.26
N PRO A 171 13.00 12.97 6.33
CA PRO A 171 14.13 12.30 6.99
C PRO A 171 13.73 11.39 8.17
N HIS A 172 12.44 11.14 8.42
CA HIS A 172 11.99 10.39 9.60
C HIS A 172 12.46 8.95 9.60
N ASP A 173 12.46 8.28 8.46
CA ASP A 173 12.89 6.88 8.31
C ASP A 173 14.35 6.67 8.71
N SER A 174 15.27 7.49 8.18
CA SER A 174 16.69 7.43 8.53
C SER A 174 16.95 7.83 9.98
N GLY A 175 16.28 8.89 10.46
CA GLY A 175 16.43 9.32 11.85
C GLY A 175 15.93 8.29 12.87
N ILE A 176 14.85 7.56 12.56
CA ILE A 176 14.36 6.44 13.38
C ILE A 176 15.34 5.27 13.30
N ALA A 177 15.83 4.93 12.10
CA ALA A 177 16.79 3.84 11.91
C ALA A 177 18.09 4.07 12.72
N GLU A 178 18.64 5.28 12.70
CA GLU A 178 19.79 5.68 13.52
C GLU A 178 19.47 5.56 15.02
N SER A 179 18.30 6.06 15.44
CA SER A 179 17.86 6.00 16.83
C SER A 179 17.64 4.57 17.32
N ILE A 180 17.25 3.63 16.46
CA ILE A 180 17.16 2.20 16.79
C ILE A 180 18.54 1.66 17.16
N LEU A 181 19.58 1.97 16.38
CA LEU A 181 20.95 1.50 16.63
C LEU A 181 21.53 2.04 17.94
N GLU A 182 21.07 3.20 18.40
CA GLU A 182 21.46 3.78 19.69
C GLU A 182 20.69 3.16 20.90
N ASN A 183 19.61 2.39 20.63
CA ASN A 183 18.69 1.88 21.65
C ASN A 183 18.44 0.36 21.49
N LEU A 184 19.50 -0.45 21.41
CA LEU A 184 19.39 -1.90 21.15
C LEU A 184 19.07 -2.75 22.37
N LYS A 185 19.43 -2.30 23.58
CA LYS A 185 19.15 -3.06 24.80
C LYS A 185 17.67 -2.90 25.18
N PRO A 186 16.89 -3.99 25.29
CA PRO A 186 15.49 -3.92 25.65
C PRO A 186 15.26 -3.20 26.99
N VAL A 187 14.30 -2.26 27.01
CA VAL A 187 13.94 -1.52 28.23
C VAL A 187 12.96 -2.30 29.10
N THR A 188 12.14 -3.15 28.49
CA THR A 188 11.15 -4.00 29.16
C THR A 188 10.69 -5.13 28.27
N TRP A 189 10.28 -6.24 28.89
CA TRP A 189 9.58 -7.36 28.29
C TRP A 189 8.18 -7.53 28.91
N ASP A 190 7.86 -6.73 29.92
CA ASP A 190 6.60 -6.79 30.64
C ASP A 190 5.46 -6.14 29.82
N THR A 191 4.56 -6.97 29.33
CA THR A 191 3.38 -6.55 28.58
C THR A 191 2.13 -6.34 29.43
N SER A 192 2.20 -6.61 30.75
CA SER A 192 1.06 -6.46 31.66
C SER A 192 0.57 -5.01 31.79
N VAL A 193 1.42 -4.05 31.42
CA VAL A 193 1.08 -2.62 31.38
C VAL A 193 -0.14 -2.30 30.53
N VAL A 194 -0.44 -3.14 29.52
CA VAL A 194 -1.60 -2.92 28.63
C VAL A 194 -2.93 -3.11 29.38
N ASP A 195 -2.93 -3.91 30.46
CA ASP A 195 -4.15 -4.29 31.17
C ASP A 195 -4.45 -3.38 32.39
N GLY A 196 -3.62 -2.38 32.69
CA GLY A 196 -3.87 -1.57 33.90
C GLY A 196 -3.01 -0.33 34.11
N ASP A 197 -2.08 0.00 33.23
CA ASP A 197 -1.28 1.22 33.38
C ASP A 197 -2.10 2.47 33.01
N LEU A 198 -1.96 3.54 33.80
CA LEU A 198 -2.65 4.82 33.60
C LEU A 198 -2.27 5.53 32.29
N LEU A 199 -1.15 5.17 31.67
CA LEU A 199 -0.72 5.69 30.37
C LEU A 199 -1.36 4.96 29.20
N VAL A 200 -2.05 3.83 29.41
CA VAL A 200 -2.75 3.09 28.37
C VAL A 200 -4.24 3.41 28.44
N GLU A 201 -4.77 3.99 27.38
CA GLU A 201 -6.18 4.38 27.27
C GLU A 201 -6.84 3.72 26.07
N GLY A 202 -7.91 2.95 26.30
CA GLY A 202 -8.76 2.39 25.26
C GLY A 202 -9.49 3.50 24.50
N SER A 203 -9.39 3.49 23.19
CA SER A 203 -9.97 4.56 22.37
C SER A 203 -10.75 4.07 21.15
N LEU A 204 -10.82 2.76 20.95
CA LEU A 204 -11.36 2.15 19.74
C LEU A 204 -12.78 2.59 19.42
N GLY A 205 -13.74 2.45 20.34
CA GLY A 205 -15.15 2.76 20.07
C GLY A 205 -15.38 4.20 19.64
N LEU A 206 -14.68 5.16 20.26
CA LEU A 206 -14.75 6.58 19.88
C LEU A 206 -14.25 6.79 18.44
N ILE A 207 -13.14 6.15 18.09
CA ILE A 207 -12.49 6.33 16.79
C ILE A 207 -13.29 5.64 15.69
N GLU A 208 -13.83 4.45 15.92
CA GLU A 208 -14.71 3.75 14.97
C GLU A 208 -15.95 4.58 14.62
N ASP A 209 -16.62 5.17 15.62
CA ASP A 209 -17.80 5.99 15.37
C ASP A 209 -17.51 7.25 14.53
N LYS A 210 -16.38 7.90 14.79
CA LYS A 210 -15.94 9.04 13.98
C LYS A 210 -15.52 8.62 12.58
N TYR A 211 -14.81 7.51 12.45
CA TYR A 211 -14.37 6.96 11.17
C TYR A 211 -15.55 6.63 10.26
N HIS A 212 -16.57 5.92 10.76
CA HIS A 212 -17.74 5.59 9.95
C HIS A 212 -18.59 6.82 9.55
N LYS A 213 -18.59 7.88 10.36
CA LYS A 213 -19.16 9.17 9.95
C LYS A 213 -18.35 9.80 8.81
N ALA A 214 -17.02 9.74 8.87
CA ALA A 214 -16.16 10.24 7.79
C ALA A 214 -16.34 9.43 6.49
N VAL A 215 -16.43 8.09 6.59
CA VAL A 215 -16.73 7.20 5.46
C VAL A 215 -18.07 7.55 4.81
N LEU A 216 -19.13 7.80 5.60
CA LEU A 216 -20.42 8.23 5.07
C LEU A 216 -20.31 9.56 4.32
N CYS A 217 -19.59 10.53 4.88
CA CYS A 217 -19.35 11.81 4.22
C CYS A 217 -18.58 11.63 2.91
N ALA A 218 -17.58 10.78 2.88
CA ALA A 218 -16.79 10.48 1.69
C ALA A 218 -17.63 9.81 0.59
N ALA A 219 -18.55 8.92 0.96
CA ALA A 219 -19.47 8.25 0.04
C ALA A 219 -20.54 9.21 -0.55
N GLN A 220 -20.77 10.36 0.09
CA GLN A 220 -21.77 11.34 -0.32
C GLN A 220 -21.15 12.72 -0.58
N PRO A 221 -20.27 12.86 -1.61
CA PRO A 221 -19.61 14.11 -1.90
C PRO A 221 -20.58 15.26 -2.09
N GLY A 222 -20.24 16.44 -1.59
CA GLY A 222 -21.10 17.62 -1.64
C GLY A 222 -22.32 17.55 -0.70
N HIS A 223 -22.32 16.62 0.26
CA HIS A 223 -23.45 16.38 1.20
C HIS A 223 -24.79 16.04 0.51
N VAL A 224 -24.73 15.59 -0.75
CA VAL A 224 -25.91 15.16 -1.49
C VAL A 224 -26.09 13.66 -1.29
N ARG A 225 -27.12 13.29 -0.53
CA ARG A 225 -27.45 11.88 -0.29
C ARG A 225 -27.78 11.19 -1.62
N VAL A 226 -27.02 10.16 -1.94
CA VAL A 226 -27.35 9.27 -3.06
C VAL A 226 -28.38 8.25 -2.55
N LYS A 227 -29.48 8.11 -3.30
CA LYS A 227 -30.43 7.04 -3.04
C LYS A 227 -29.78 5.73 -3.49
N MET A 228 -29.54 4.84 -2.53
CA MET A 228 -28.98 3.52 -2.85
C MET A 228 -30.00 2.73 -3.69
N ASP A 229 -29.48 2.03 -4.70
CA ASP A 229 -30.26 1.13 -5.53
C ASP A 229 -30.69 -0.09 -4.72
N PRO A 230 -31.99 -0.36 -4.54
CA PRO A 230 -32.45 -1.48 -3.73
C PRO A 230 -32.10 -2.84 -4.33
N ASP A 231 -31.81 -2.91 -5.64
CA ASP A 231 -31.49 -4.13 -6.37
C ASP A 231 -29.99 -4.38 -6.46
N LEU A 232 -29.13 -3.44 -6.02
CA LEU A 232 -27.69 -3.59 -5.99
C LEU A 232 -27.30 -4.59 -4.90
N LYS A 233 -27.08 -5.84 -5.30
CA LYS A 233 -26.55 -6.91 -4.44
C LYS A 233 -25.09 -7.19 -4.76
N PHE A 234 -24.31 -7.48 -3.74
CA PHE A 234 -22.90 -7.82 -3.92
C PHE A 234 -22.42 -8.87 -2.92
N VAL A 235 -21.38 -9.60 -3.33
CA VAL A 235 -20.63 -10.51 -2.45
C VAL A 235 -19.42 -9.76 -1.90
N TYR A 236 -19.11 -9.97 -0.62
CA TYR A 236 -17.93 -9.41 0.02
C TYR A 236 -17.07 -10.51 0.64
N THR A 237 -15.74 -10.41 0.46
CA THR A 237 -14.76 -11.22 1.18
C THR A 237 -13.68 -10.35 1.82
N PRO A 238 -13.42 -10.54 3.14
CA PRO A 238 -12.26 -9.97 3.84
C PRO A 238 -10.99 -10.84 3.70
N MET A 239 -11.03 -11.94 2.94
CA MET A 239 -9.89 -12.88 2.76
C MET A 239 -9.24 -13.34 4.08
N HIS A 240 -10.05 -13.80 5.04
CA HIS A 240 -9.60 -14.15 6.40
C HIS A 240 -8.94 -12.99 7.17
N GLY A 241 -9.20 -11.75 6.74
CA GLY A 241 -8.66 -10.56 7.37
C GLY A 241 -9.65 -9.88 8.31
N VAL A 242 -9.32 -8.66 8.71
CA VAL A 242 -10.05 -7.89 9.72
C VAL A 242 -11.11 -6.93 9.14
N GLY A 243 -11.34 -6.95 7.81
CA GLY A 243 -12.20 -5.97 7.14
C GLY A 243 -13.70 -6.14 7.35
N LEU A 244 -14.17 -7.35 7.80
CA LEU A 244 -15.60 -7.65 7.81
C LEU A 244 -16.42 -6.74 8.75
N SER A 245 -15.95 -6.53 9.98
CA SER A 245 -16.68 -5.70 10.96
C SER A 245 -16.83 -4.25 10.48
N ALA A 246 -15.76 -3.69 9.92
CA ALA A 246 -15.79 -2.33 9.36
C ALA A 246 -16.70 -2.24 8.13
N MET A 247 -16.71 -3.25 7.24
CA MET A 247 -17.60 -3.31 6.08
C MET A 247 -19.07 -3.47 6.51
N GLN A 248 -19.36 -4.31 7.50
CA GLN A 248 -20.72 -4.46 8.05
C GLN A 248 -21.24 -3.14 8.59
N LYS A 249 -20.44 -2.39 9.36
CA LYS A 249 -20.82 -1.09 9.88
C LYS A 249 -20.96 -0.04 8.76
N CYS A 250 -20.12 -0.10 7.74
CA CYS A 250 -20.21 0.73 6.53
C CYS A 250 -21.57 0.52 5.81
N VAL A 251 -21.94 -0.73 5.47
CA VAL A 251 -23.21 -1.01 4.76
C VAL A 251 -24.44 -0.74 5.62
N GLN A 252 -24.36 -0.90 6.94
CA GLN A 252 -25.40 -0.45 7.87
C GLN A 252 -25.61 1.05 7.79
N THR A 253 -24.52 1.81 7.81
CA THR A 253 -24.53 3.28 7.74
C THR A 253 -25.08 3.77 6.39
N LEU A 254 -24.78 3.07 5.31
CA LEU A 254 -25.33 3.34 3.97
C LEU A 254 -26.80 2.88 3.82
N GLY A 255 -27.32 2.05 4.74
CA GLY A 255 -28.68 1.51 4.70
C GLY A 255 -28.86 0.35 3.72
N ILE A 256 -27.80 -0.39 3.40
CA ILE A 256 -27.77 -1.49 2.43
C ILE A 256 -27.27 -2.82 3.02
N ALA A 257 -27.35 -2.99 4.33
CA ALA A 257 -26.82 -4.18 5.00
C ALA A 257 -27.41 -5.51 4.46
N SER A 258 -28.69 -5.51 4.03
CA SER A 258 -29.35 -6.68 3.45
C SER A 258 -28.90 -7.03 2.02
N GLN A 259 -28.12 -6.16 1.39
CA GLN A 259 -27.64 -6.35 0.01
C GLN A 259 -26.27 -7.05 -0.05
N MET A 260 -25.58 -7.14 1.09
CA MET A 260 -24.27 -7.77 1.20
C MET A 260 -24.40 -9.27 1.53
N THR A 261 -23.76 -10.10 0.74
CA THR A 261 -23.55 -11.54 1.00
C THR A 261 -22.09 -11.77 1.30
N VAL A 262 -21.77 -12.35 2.44
CA VAL A 262 -20.37 -12.60 2.86
C VAL A 262 -19.94 -13.98 2.42
N VAL A 263 -18.69 -14.12 1.95
CA VAL A 263 -18.03 -15.42 1.73
C VAL A 263 -17.74 -16.04 3.09
N LYS A 264 -18.55 -17.03 3.48
CA LYS A 264 -18.56 -17.58 4.84
C LYS A 264 -17.24 -18.22 5.24
N GLU A 265 -16.58 -18.90 4.30
CA GLU A 265 -15.31 -19.58 4.51
C GLU A 265 -14.15 -18.62 4.78
N GLN A 266 -14.30 -17.34 4.42
CA GLN A 266 -13.28 -16.30 4.57
C GLN A 266 -13.69 -15.18 5.53
N ALA A 267 -14.85 -15.31 6.19
CA ALA A 267 -15.49 -14.24 6.96
C ALA A 267 -14.70 -13.89 8.24
N GLU A 268 -14.30 -14.91 8.99
CA GLU A 268 -13.59 -14.72 10.23
C GLU A 268 -12.08 -14.58 10.00
N PRO A 269 -11.41 -13.73 10.76
CA PRO A 269 -9.95 -13.62 10.71
C PRO A 269 -9.28 -14.96 11.02
N ASP A 270 -8.38 -15.39 10.15
CA ASP A 270 -7.58 -16.60 10.32
C ASP A 270 -6.13 -16.30 9.90
N PRO A 271 -5.16 -16.36 10.84
CA PRO A 271 -3.77 -16.02 10.56
C PRO A 271 -3.06 -16.95 9.57
N ASP A 272 -3.62 -18.15 9.31
CA ASP A 272 -3.06 -19.13 8.37
C ASP A 272 -3.57 -18.98 6.94
N PHE A 273 -4.61 -18.16 6.69
CA PHE A 273 -5.21 -17.91 5.39
C PHE A 273 -5.53 -19.21 4.62
N PRO A 274 -6.28 -20.17 5.18
CA PRO A 274 -6.34 -21.56 4.70
C PRO A 274 -6.88 -21.72 3.27
N THR A 275 -7.69 -20.76 2.78
CA THR A 275 -8.27 -20.83 1.43
C THR A 275 -7.52 -19.99 0.41
N VAL A 276 -6.54 -19.19 0.84
CA VAL A 276 -5.77 -18.29 -0.04
C VAL A 276 -4.37 -18.07 0.53
N GLN A 277 -3.39 -18.85 0.07
CA GLN A 277 -2.00 -18.80 0.59
C GLN A 277 -1.32 -17.44 0.42
N PHE A 278 -1.67 -16.72 -0.66
CA PHE A 278 -1.31 -15.32 -0.89
C PHE A 278 -2.59 -14.49 -0.83
N PRO A 279 -2.90 -13.87 0.33
CA PRO A 279 -4.16 -13.14 0.52
C PRO A 279 -4.10 -11.74 -0.11
N ASN A 280 -3.70 -11.67 -1.38
CA ASN A 280 -3.71 -10.48 -2.22
C ASN A 280 -4.82 -10.60 -3.25
N PRO A 281 -5.81 -9.70 -3.30
CA PRO A 281 -6.91 -9.76 -4.25
C PRO A 281 -6.49 -9.73 -5.74
N GLU A 282 -5.26 -9.28 -6.05
CA GLU A 282 -4.71 -9.30 -7.41
C GLU A 282 -4.19 -10.67 -7.85
N GLU A 283 -3.93 -11.57 -6.90
CA GLU A 283 -3.38 -12.88 -7.22
C GLU A 283 -4.39 -13.75 -7.96
N LYS A 284 -3.88 -14.50 -8.94
CA LYS A 284 -4.70 -15.40 -9.73
C LYS A 284 -5.39 -16.44 -8.83
N GLY A 285 -6.72 -16.47 -8.90
CA GLY A 285 -7.53 -17.39 -8.10
C GLY A 285 -7.92 -16.89 -6.71
N ALA A 286 -7.42 -15.76 -6.25
CA ALA A 286 -7.76 -15.18 -4.94
C ALA A 286 -9.28 -14.92 -4.78
N LEU A 287 -9.97 -14.58 -5.87
CA LEU A 287 -11.42 -14.33 -5.88
C LEU A 287 -12.28 -15.59 -6.16
N ASN A 288 -11.71 -16.78 -6.32
CA ASN A 288 -12.47 -17.97 -6.74
C ASN A 288 -13.63 -18.29 -5.80
N LEU A 289 -13.47 -18.24 -4.48
CA LEU A 289 -14.55 -18.47 -3.52
C LEU A 289 -15.63 -17.38 -3.56
N ALA A 290 -15.23 -16.13 -3.77
CA ALA A 290 -16.18 -15.04 -3.94
C ALA A 290 -16.99 -15.20 -5.23
N ILE A 291 -16.36 -15.61 -6.33
CA ILE A 291 -17.02 -15.93 -7.60
C ILE A 291 -18.01 -17.10 -7.41
N ALA A 292 -17.59 -18.20 -6.76
CA ALA A 292 -18.46 -19.33 -6.50
C ALA A 292 -19.68 -18.95 -5.62
N THR A 293 -19.47 -18.10 -4.61
CA THR A 293 -20.54 -17.58 -3.75
C THR A 293 -21.51 -16.70 -4.55
N ALA A 294 -20.99 -15.84 -5.42
CA ALA A 294 -21.78 -14.95 -6.26
C ALA A 294 -22.62 -15.75 -7.29
N GLU A 295 -22.05 -16.76 -7.93
CA GLU A 295 -22.77 -17.66 -8.84
C GLU A 295 -23.91 -18.39 -8.14
N LYS A 296 -23.65 -18.97 -6.96
CA LYS A 296 -24.67 -19.68 -6.16
C LYS A 296 -25.80 -18.76 -5.73
N SER A 297 -25.51 -17.49 -5.49
CA SER A 297 -26.49 -16.50 -5.01
C SER A 297 -27.11 -15.67 -6.13
N ASN A 298 -26.74 -15.91 -7.39
CA ASN A 298 -27.12 -15.12 -8.55
C ASN A 298 -26.83 -13.60 -8.36
N ILE A 299 -25.67 -13.29 -7.81
CA ILE A 299 -25.17 -11.94 -7.59
C ILE A 299 -24.11 -11.64 -8.64
N ARG A 300 -24.12 -10.42 -9.17
CA ARG A 300 -23.25 -10.02 -10.32
C ARG A 300 -22.08 -9.10 -9.92
N LEU A 301 -21.97 -8.73 -8.67
CA LEU A 301 -20.94 -7.82 -8.17
C LEU A 301 -20.21 -8.45 -6.98
N ILE A 302 -18.89 -8.33 -6.98
CA ILE A 302 -18.00 -8.79 -5.90
C ILE A 302 -17.13 -7.63 -5.45
N LEU A 303 -16.93 -7.51 -4.15
CA LEU A 303 -15.91 -6.68 -3.51
C LEU A 303 -15.04 -7.55 -2.62
N ALA A 304 -13.75 -7.26 -2.60
CA ALA A 304 -12.79 -7.97 -1.77
C ALA A 304 -11.80 -6.99 -1.14
N SER A 305 -11.46 -7.22 0.13
CA SER A 305 -10.38 -6.51 0.81
C SER A 305 -9.22 -7.47 1.10
N ASP A 306 -7.99 -6.96 1.12
CA ASP A 306 -6.85 -7.70 1.66
C ASP A 306 -6.94 -7.81 3.20
N PRO A 307 -6.11 -8.62 3.87
CA PRO A 307 -6.30 -8.95 5.29
C PRO A 307 -6.34 -7.76 6.26
N ASP A 308 -5.62 -6.68 6.00
CA ASP A 308 -5.65 -5.47 6.83
C ASP A 308 -6.56 -4.37 6.27
N ALA A 309 -7.35 -4.73 5.24
CA ALA A 309 -8.41 -3.95 4.60
C ALA A 309 -7.99 -2.53 4.20
N ASP A 310 -6.77 -2.38 3.70
CA ASP A 310 -6.30 -1.13 3.10
C ASP A 310 -6.40 -1.15 1.56
N ARG A 311 -6.64 -2.32 0.92
CA ARG A 311 -6.83 -2.47 -0.54
C ARG A 311 -8.21 -3.00 -0.88
N LEU A 312 -8.75 -2.54 -2.01
CA LEU A 312 -10.05 -2.93 -2.52
C LEU A 312 -9.94 -3.50 -3.93
N ALA A 313 -10.47 -4.71 -4.14
CA ALA A 313 -10.75 -5.24 -5.47
C ALA A 313 -12.25 -5.32 -5.73
N ALA A 314 -12.62 -5.24 -7.00
CA ALA A 314 -13.99 -5.43 -7.47
C ALA A 314 -14.02 -6.31 -8.70
N ALA A 315 -15.13 -7.08 -8.87
CA ALA A 315 -15.41 -7.83 -10.08
C ALA A 315 -16.89 -7.75 -10.42
N GLU A 316 -17.19 -7.71 -11.73
CA GLU A 316 -18.56 -7.68 -12.25
C GLU A 316 -18.78 -8.80 -13.25
N LYS A 317 -19.94 -9.47 -13.19
CA LYS A 317 -20.33 -10.47 -14.18
C LYS A 317 -20.89 -9.79 -15.44
N VAL A 318 -20.14 -9.87 -16.53
CA VAL A 318 -20.48 -9.29 -17.83
C VAL A 318 -20.83 -10.44 -18.81
N GLY A 319 -22.10 -10.53 -19.19
CA GLY A 319 -22.59 -11.75 -19.86
C GLY A 319 -22.41 -12.99 -18.97
N ASP A 320 -21.69 -13.98 -19.48
CA ASP A 320 -21.36 -15.22 -18.74
C ASP A 320 -19.94 -15.23 -18.15
N LYS A 321 -19.20 -14.13 -18.25
CA LYS A 321 -17.81 -14.02 -17.78
C LYS A 321 -17.67 -13.01 -16.66
N TRP A 322 -16.76 -13.29 -15.73
CA TRP A 322 -16.34 -12.33 -14.72
C TRP A 322 -15.28 -11.39 -15.27
N HIS A 323 -15.54 -10.09 -15.19
CA HIS A 323 -14.56 -9.05 -15.39
C HIS A 323 -14.03 -8.61 -14.02
N ILE A 324 -12.77 -8.92 -13.73
CA ILE A 324 -12.07 -8.44 -12.55
C ILE A 324 -11.45 -7.10 -12.93
N PHE A 325 -11.88 -6.02 -12.27
CA PHE A 325 -11.33 -4.70 -12.54
C PHE A 325 -9.87 -4.65 -12.09
N THR A 326 -8.99 -4.15 -12.95
CA THR A 326 -7.63 -3.83 -12.54
C THR A 326 -7.64 -2.66 -11.57
N GLY A 327 -6.54 -2.48 -10.80
CA GLY A 327 -6.41 -1.34 -9.91
C GLY A 327 -6.52 -0.01 -10.64
N ASN A 328 -6.01 0.07 -11.87
CA ASN A 328 -6.14 1.23 -12.75
C ASN A 328 -7.59 1.50 -13.16
N GLN A 329 -8.32 0.48 -13.59
CA GLN A 329 -9.72 0.60 -14.01
C GLN A 329 -10.61 1.06 -12.85
N LEU A 330 -10.45 0.42 -11.69
CA LEU A 330 -11.21 0.81 -10.49
C LEU A 330 -10.79 2.21 -10.00
N GLY A 331 -9.49 2.53 -10.10
CA GLY A 331 -8.96 3.85 -9.75
C GLY A 331 -9.60 4.98 -10.55
N VAL A 332 -9.73 4.81 -11.86
CA VAL A 332 -10.36 5.82 -12.71
C VAL A 332 -11.88 5.88 -12.51
N LEU A 333 -12.54 4.75 -12.31
CA LEU A 333 -13.98 4.72 -11.97
C LEU A 333 -14.28 5.54 -10.71
N LEU A 334 -13.52 5.32 -9.62
CA LEU A 334 -13.67 6.08 -8.38
C LEU A 334 -13.36 7.57 -8.58
N GLY A 335 -12.24 7.90 -9.26
CA GLY A 335 -11.86 9.28 -9.56
C GLY A 335 -12.91 10.00 -10.41
N SER A 336 -13.46 9.34 -11.44
CA SER A 336 -14.51 9.93 -12.28
C SER A 336 -15.78 10.22 -11.50
N TYR A 337 -16.20 9.30 -10.61
CA TYR A 337 -17.37 9.52 -9.78
C TYR A 337 -17.18 10.69 -8.80
N LEU A 338 -16.02 10.76 -8.13
CA LEU A 338 -15.73 11.86 -7.21
C LEU A 338 -15.67 13.21 -7.94
N PHE A 339 -15.16 13.22 -9.18
CA PHE A 339 -15.22 14.40 -10.05
C PHE A 339 -16.67 14.79 -10.40
N GLU A 340 -17.49 13.85 -10.86
CA GLU A 340 -18.91 14.08 -11.21
C GLU A 340 -19.72 14.64 -10.03
N ARG A 341 -19.34 14.27 -8.80
CA ARG A 341 -19.98 14.68 -7.55
C ARG A 341 -19.34 15.87 -6.86
N TYR A 342 -18.26 16.41 -7.46
CA TYR A 342 -17.61 17.60 -6.90
C TYR A 342 -18.58 18.79 -6.96
N PRO A 343 -18.75 19.55 -5.85
CA PRO A 343 -19.75 20.61 -5.80
C PRO A 343 -19.51 21.69 -6.87
N SER A 344 -20.53 22.00 -7.67
CA SER A 344 -20.46 23.06 -8.68
C SER A 344 -20.26 24.46 -8.10
N SER A 345 -20.48 24.62 -6.79
CA SER A 345 -20.20 25.86 -6.05
C SER A 345 -18.72 26.07 -5.76
N LYS A 346 -17.88 25.03 -5.88
CA LYS A 346 -16.44 25.11 -5.71
C LYS A 346 -15.73 25.27 -7.07
N PRO A 347 -14.64 26.05 -7.14
CA PRO A 347 -13.89 26.24 -8.38
C PRO A 347 -13.15 24.96 -8.76
N ARG A 348 -13.30 24.53 -10.02
CA ARG A 348 -12.69 23.28 -10.53
C ARG A 348 -11.17 23.30 -10.54
N ASP A 349 -10.55 24.47 -10.75
CA ASP A 349 -9.10 24.65 -10.71
C ASP A 349 -8.49 24.46 -9.31
N LYS A 350 -9.33 24.37 -8.27
CA LYS A 350 -8.93 24.02 -6.92
C LYS A 350 -9.10 22.53 -6.59
N LEU A 351 -9.89 21.80 -7.37
CA LEU A 351 -9.97 20.36 -7.25
C LEU A 351 -8.62 19.74 -7.59
N ALA A 352 -8.12 18.84 -6.75
CA ALA A 352 -6.90 18.10 -7.02
C ALA A 352 -7.10 16.58 -6.84
N MET A 353 -6.49 15.81 -7.73
CA MET A 353 -6.38 14.35 -7.62
C MET A 353 -4.95 13.92 -7.92
N LEU A 354 -4.54 12.78 -7.32
CA LEU A 354 -3.18 12.29 -7.46
C LEU A 354 -3.18 10.81 -7.91
N ALA A 355 -2.07 10.42 -8.55
CA ALA A 355 -1.76 9.02 -8.78
C ALA A 355 -0.26 8.78 -8.67
N SER A 356 0.14 7.53 -8.43
CA SER A 356 1.56 7.17 -8.52
C SER A 356 2.05 7.19 -9.96
N THR A 357 3.34 7.43 -10.16
CA THR A 357 3.98 7.51 -11.48
C THR A 357 3.94 6.21 -12.29
N VAL A 358 3.49 5.11 -11.67
CA VAL A 358 3.33 3.81 -12.33
C VAL A 358 1.85 3.42 -12.51
N SER A 359 0.94 4.26 -12.04
CA SER A 359 -0.51 4.09 -12.24
C SER A 359 -0.94 4.66 -13.59
N SER A 360 -2.15 4.28 -14.04
CA SER A 360 -2.69 4.71 -15.32
C SER A 360 -2.75 6.23 -15.46
N ARG A 361 -2.36 6.73 -16.62
CA ARG A 361 -2.47 8.14 -17.02
C ARG A 361 -3.91 8.56 -17.36
N MET A 362 -4.85 7.63 -17.34
CA MET A 362 -6.24 7.92 -17.65
C MET A 362 -6.86 8.97 -16.70
N LEU A 363 -6.44 9.00 -15.41
CA LEU A 363 -6.86 10.04 -14.46
C LEU A 363 -6.26 11.41 -14.84
N ALA A 364 -5.00 11.44 -15.31
CA ALA A 364 -4.37 12.66 -15.83
C ALA A 364 -5.09 13.18 -17.08
N ALA A 365 -5.47 12.29 -17.99
CA ALA A 365 -6.25 12.64 -19.19
C ALA A 365 -7.63 13.20 -18.82
N LEU A 366 -8.28 12.66 -17.79
CA LEU A 366 -9.53 13.21 -17.25
C LEU A 366 -9.30 14.62 -16.70
N ALA A 367 -8.23 14.83 -15.94
CA ALA A 367 -7.91 16.12 -15.35
C ALA A 367 -7.61 17.20 -16.42
N GLU A 368 -6.86 16.86 -17.45
CA GLU A 368 -6.57 17.74 -18.58
C GLU A 368 -7.85 18.15 -19.31
N LYS A 369 -8.73 17.18 -19.57
CA LYS A 369 -9.99 17.40 -20.31
C LYS A 369 -11.00 18.22 -19.52
N GLU A 370 -11.06 18.04 -18.20
CA GLU A 370 -12.06 18.65 -17.32
C GLU A 370 -11.54 19.90 -16.59
N GLY A 371 -10.25 20.19 -16.69
CA GLY A 371 -9.64 21.42 -16.15
C GLY A 371 -9.45 21.42 -14.63
N PHE A 372 -9.12 20.28 -14.02
CA PHE A 372 -8.74 20.20 -12.61
C PHE A 372 -7.25 19.83 -12.44
N HIS A 373 -6.72 20.03 -11.22
CA HIS A 373 -5.31 19.80 -10.95
C HIS A 373 -5.02 18.29 -10.76
N PHE A 374 -4.04 17.79 -11.50
CA PHE A 374 -3.50 16.44 -11.33
C PHE A 374 -2.04 16.49 -10.90
N THR A 375 -1.66 15.66 -9.94
CA THR A 375 -0.27 15.52 -9.49
C THR A 375 0.16 14.07 -9.49
N GLU A 376 1.30 13.79 -10.12
CA GLU A 376 2.00 12.53 -10.08
C GLU A 376 2.92 12.47 -8.86
N THR A 377 3.06 11.30 -8.22
CA THR A 377 3.99 11.08 -7.11
C THR A 377 4.86 9.84 -7.34
N LEU A 378 5.91 9.67 -6.54
CA LEU A 378 6.55 8.37 -6.43
C LEU A 378 5.57 7.31 -5.91
N THR A 379 5.91 6.03 -6.14
CA THR A 379 5.11 4.90 -5.65
C THR A 379 5.09 4.83 -4.12
N GLY A 380 3.94 4.48 -3.58
CA GLY A 380 3.69 4.30 -2.15
C GLY A 380 2.84 5.43 -1.56
N PHE A 381 1.85 5.03 -0.76
CA PHE A 381 0.94 5.96 -0.10
C PHE A 381 1.63 6.94 0.86
N LYS A 382 2.84 6.62 1.30
CA LYS A 382 3.70 7.59 1.98
C LYS A 382 3.89 8.88 1.17
N TRP A 383 4.02 8.78 -0.16
CA TRP A 383 4.14 9.93 -1.03
C TRP A 383 2.79 10.56 -1.34
N LEU A 384 1.81 9.74 -1.74
CA LEU A 384 0.46 10.23 -2.06
C LEU A 384 -0.15 11.00 -0.89
N GLY A 385 -0.10 10.45 0.33
CA GLY A 385 -0.65 11.10 1.51
C GLY A 385 0.07 12.40 1.88
N ASN A 386 1.41 12.40 1.88
CA ASN A 386 2.17 13.60 2.23
C ASN A 386 2.06 14.70 1.15
N VAL A 387 2.06 14.35 -0.14
CA VAL A 387 1.85 15.31 -1.24
C VAL A 387 0.42 15.87 -1.23
N ALA A 388 -0.59 15.03 -0.94
CA ALA A 388 -1.95 15.50 -0.75
C ALA A 388 -2.04 16.57 0.34
N ARG A 389 -1.39 16.34 1.50
CA ARG A 389 -1.31 17.34 2.59
C ARG A 389 -0.61 18.63 2.16
N GLN A 390 0.44 18.53 1.34
CA GLN A 390 1.12 19.70 0.82
C GLN A 390 0.22 20.49 -0.14
N LEU A 391 -0.57 19.83 -0.98
CA LEU A 391 -1.54 20.47 -1.87
C LEU A 391 -2.66 21.14 -1.08
N ASP A 392 -3.21 20.50 -0.06
CA ASP A 392 -4.20 21.09 0.86
C ASP A 392 -3.65 22.39 1.47
N SER A 393 -2.39 22.39 1.92
CA SER A 393 -1.74 23.58 2.49
C SER A 393 -1.54 24.72 1.47
N LYS A 394 -1.50 24.40 0.17
CA LYS A 394 -1.44 25.35 -0.94
C LYS A 394 -2.83 25.82 -1.40
N GLY A 395 -3.89 25.37 -0.73
CA GLY A 395 -5.27 25.79 -1.01
C GLY A 395 -5.96 25.02 -2.13
N TYR A 396 -5.45 23.81 -2.47
CA TYR A 396 -6.19 22.83 -3.27
C TYR A 396 -7.16 22.05 -2.38
N ASP A 397 -8.21 21.51 -2.99
CA ASP A 397 -9.16 20.59 -2.37
C ASP A 397 -8.85 19.18 -2.91
N VAL A 398 -8.00 18.46 -2.20
CA VAL A 398 -7.59 17.11 -2.61
C VAL A 398 -8.69 16.13 -2.27
N VAL A 399 -9.34 15.55 -3.28
CA VAL A 399 -10.49 14.67 -3.07
C VAL A 399 -10.17 13.19 -3.27
N TYR A 400 -9.06 12.87 -3.98
CA TYR A 400 -8.75 11.50 -4.35
C TYR A 400 -7.29 11.27 -4.68
N ALA A 401 -6.81 10.06 -4.37
CA ALA A 401 -5.56 9.55 -4.90
C ALA A 401 -5.60 8.02 -5.04
N PHE A 402 -4.82 7.45 -5.97
CA PHE A 402 -4.76 6.00 -6.11
C PHE A 402 -3.39 5.47 -6.57
N GLU A 403 -3.18 4.18 -6.31
CA GLU A 403 -2.13 3.34 -6.88
C GLU A 403 -2.74 2.13 -7.60
N GLU A 404 -2.09 1.70 -8.69
CA GLU A 404 -2.49 0.57 -9.51
C GLU A 404 -2.64 -0.73 -8.71
N ALA A 405 -1.89 -0.87 -7.62
CA ALA A 405 -1.91 -2.04 -6.74
C ALA A 405 -3.11 -2.02 -5.76
N LEU A 406 -4.32 -1.74 -6.25
CA LEU A 406 -5.60 -1.75 -5.52
C LEU A 406 -5.68 -0.76 -4.35
N GLY A 407 -4.85 0.28 -4.34
CA GLY A 407 -4.84 1.28 -3.28
C GLY A 407 -5.61 2.54 -3.66
N TYR A 408 -6.59 2.94 -2.85
CA TYR A 408 -7.42 4.13 -3.09
C TYR A 408 -7.53 4.95 -1.82
N MET A 409 -7.26 6.24 -1.93
CA MET A 409 -7.29 7.20 -0.83
C MET A 409 -8.41 8.22 -1.04
N ILE A 410 -9.27 8.36 -0.05
CA ILE A 410 -10.25 9.44 0.04
C ILE A 410 -9.83 10.32 1.23
N PRO A 411 -9.15 11.46 1.00
CA PRO A 411 -8.55 12.30 2.04
C PRO A 411 -9.53 12.80 3.09
N GLN A 412 -10.82 12.89 2.75
CA GLN A 412 -11.88 13.22 3.70
C GLN A 412 -11.99 12.18 4.83
N THR A 413 -11.62 10.92 4.57
CA THR A 413 -11.50 9.87 5.58
C THR A 413 -10.08 9.81 6.11
N VAL A 414 -9.13 9.41 5.29
CA VAL A 414 -7.74 9.19 5.71
C VAL A 414 -6.75 9.51 4.57
N HIS A 415 -5.51 9.91 4.92
CA HIS A 415 -4.44 10.18 3.96
C HIS A 415 -3.55 8.92 3.75
N ASP A 416 -4.20 7.79 3.62
CA ASP A 416 -3.63 6.50 3.22
C ASP A 416 -4.69 5.72 2.43
N LYS A 417 -4.32 4.59 1.84
CA LYS A 417 -5.28 3.71 1.17
C LYS A 417 -6.24 3.11 2.17
N ASP A 418 -7.50 3.02 1.77
CA ASP A 418 -8.60 2.58 2.64
C ASP A 418 -9.65 1.83 1.84
N SER A 419 -9.69 0.52 2.02
CA SER A 419 -10.65 -0.36 1.36
C SER A 419 -12.10 -0.02 1.71
N ILE A 420 -12.38 0.36 2.94
CA ILE A 420 -13.76 0.56 3.43
C ILE A 420 -14.35 1.85 2.87
N SER A 421 -13.60 2.95 2.90
CA SER A 421 -14.05 4.20 2.28
C SER A 421 -14.14 4.10 0.76
N ALA A 422 -13.18 3.40 0.13
CA ALA A 422 -13.23 3.13 -1.31
C ALA A 422 -14.46 2.26 -1.69
N ALA A 423 -14.79 1.23 -0.90
CA ALA A 423 -15.98 0.40 -1.11
C ALA A 423 -17.26 1.21 -0.93
N ALA A 424 -17.34 2.08 0.08
CA ALA A 424 -18.48 2.97 0.28
C ALA A 424 -18.71 3.89 -0.92
N VAL A 425 -17.64 4.50 -1.43
CA VAL A 425 -17.65 5.35 -2.64
C VAL A 425 -18.07 4.54 -3.86
N PHE A 426 -17.49 3.33 -4.05
CA PHE A 426 -17.81 2.46 -5.18
C PHE A 426 -19.27 2.01 -5.19
N LEU A 427 -19.82 1.55 -4.05
CA LEU A 427 -21.21 1.14 -3.94
C LEU A 427 -22.19 2.30 -4.18
N THR A 428 -21.84 3.48 -3.72
CA THR A 428 -22.62 4.69 -3.95
C THR A 428 -22.54 5.11 -5.43
N ALA A 429 -21.36 4.99 -6.06
CA ALA A 429 -21.16 5.23 -7.48
C ALA A 429 -21.97 4.24 -8.33
N ALA A 430 -21.89 2.94 -8.04
CA ALA A 430 -22.65 1.91 -8.72
C ALA A 430 -24.17 2.17 -8.64
N SER A 431 -24.68 2.56 -7.45
CA SER A 431 -26.09 2.95 -7.29
C SER A 431 -26.44 4.21 -8.08
N HIS A 432 -25.53 5.18 -8.19
CA HIS A 432 -25.73 6.38 -9.01
C HIS A 432 -25.78 6.02 -10.50
N TRP A 433 -24.85 5.20 -10.99
CA TRP A 433 -24.79 4.79 -12.39
C TRP A 433 -25.98 3.91 -12.79
N SER A 434 -26.51 3.08 -11.88
CA SER A 434 -27.71 2.27 -12.14
C SER A 434 -28.93 3.13 -12.49
N THR A 435 -29.08 4.32 -11.88
CA THR A 435 -30.15 5.28 -12.25
C THR A 435 -30.01 5.80 -13.69
N GLN A 436 -28.84 5.67 -14.29
CA GLN A 436 -28.56 6.04 -15.68
C GLN A 436 -28.57 4.82 -16.60
N GLY A 437 -28.97 3.64 -16.12
CA GLY A 437 -28.95 2.38 -16.86
C GLY A 437 -27.52 1.84 -17.09
N LEU A 438 -26.55 2.24 -16.26
CA LEU A 438 -25.16 1.84 -16.38
C LEU A 438 -24.77 0.91 -15.24
N THR A 439 -23.88 -0.03 -15.56
CA THR A 439 -23.11 -0.81 -14.58
C THR A 439 -21.70 -0.24 -14.44
N PRO A 440 -20.90 -0.62 -13.43
CA PRO A 440 -19.51 -0.22 -13.35
C PRO A 440 -18.72 -0.53 -14.65
N HIS A 441 -18.90 -1.70 -15.23
CA HIS A 441 -18.25 -2.06 -16.50
C HIS A 441 -18.70 -1.16 -17.66
N THR A 442 -19.99 -0.93 -17.83
CA THR A 442 -20.47 -0.07 -18.93
C THR A 442 -20.10 1.40 -18.70
N LYS A 443 -19.98 1.85 -17.45
CA LYS A 443 -19.42 3.16 -17.12
C LYS A 443 -17.95 3.26 -17.53
N LEU A 444 -17.15 2.23 -17.28
CA LEU A 444 -15.75 2.17 -17.73
C LEU A 444 -15.65 2.26 -19.25
N GLN A 445 -16.51 1.56 -20.00
CA GLN A 445 -16.54 1.66 -21.47
C GLN A 445 -16.81 3.11 -21.94
N LYS A 446 -17.75 3.81 -21.29
CA LYS A 446 -18.00 5.23 -21.59
C LYS A 446 -16.80 6.13 -21.27
N LEU A 447 -16.04 5.82 -20.22
CA LEU A 447 -14.82 6.55 -19.93
C LEU A 447 -13.75 6.30 -20.98
N TYR A 448 -13.61 5.08 -21.48
CA TYR A 448 -12.72 4.77 -22.60
C TYR A 448 -13.13 5.50 -23.90
N GLU A 449 -14.42 5.53 -24.23
CA GLU A 449 -14.92 6.30 -25.38
C GLU A 449 -14.62 7.80 -25.24
N TYR A 450 -14.66 8.31 -24.01
CA TYR A 450 -14.44 9.73 -23.72
C TYR A 450 -12.97 10.13 -23.66
N LEU A 451 -12.10 9.29 -23.09
CA LEU A 451 -10.68 9.61 -22.81
C LEU A 451 -9.68 8.89 -23.73
N GLY A 452 -10.12 7.88 -24.48
CA GLY A 452 -9.29 6.90 -25.17
C GLY A 452 -9.14 5.62 -24.34
N TYR A 453 -8.70 4.56 -25.00
CA TYR A 453 -8.45 3.26 -24.35
C TYR A 453 -7.04 3.22 -23.80
N PHE A 454 -6.91 2.93 -22.50
CA PHE A 454 -5.64 2.76 -21.81
C PHE A 454 -5.53 1.30 -21.37
N GLU A 455 -4.51 0.60 -21.84
CA GLU A 455 -4.25 -0.79 -21.50
C GLU A 455 -2.80 -0.97 -21.07
N ASP A 456 -2.60 -1.84 -20.10
CA ASP A 456 -1.28 -2.11 -19.54
C ASP A 456 -0.73 -3.49 -19.89
N ALA A 457 0.60 -3.65 -19.78
CA ALA A 457 1.33 -4.92 -19.87
C ALA A 457 2.36 -4.99 -18.72
N ASN A 458 1.86 -4.88 -17.51
CA ASN A 458 2.70 -4.90 -16.31
C ASN A 458 3.23 -6.30 -16.02
N THR A 459 4.52 -6.39 -15.65
CA THR A 459 5.17 -7.64 -15.28
C THR A 459 6.42 -7.38 -14.43
N TYR A 460 7.15 -8.43 -14.07
CA TYR A 460 8.45 -8.28 -13.42
C TYR A 460 9.43 -9.36 -13.86
N LEU A 461 10.72 -9.03 -13.72
CA LEU A 461 11.83 -9.94 -13.92
C LEU A 461 12.46 -10.26 -12.57
N VAL A 462 12.67 -11.53 -12.28
CA VAL A 462 13.46 -11.97 -11.11
C VAL A 462 14.92 -11.85 -11.47
N SER A 463 15.67 -11.07 -10.70
CA SER A 463 17.11 -10.87 -10.87
C SER A 463 17.90 -11.80 -9.95
N PRO A 464 19.05 -12.34 -10.38
CA PRO A 464 19.91 -13.16 -9.52
C PRO A 464 20.44 -12.40 -8.29
N SER A 465 20.67 -11.08 -8.43
CA SER A 465 21.16 -10.22 -7.35
C SER A 465 20.94 -8.74 -7.63
N SER A 466 21.09 -7.90 -6.62
CA SER A 466 21.07 -6.44 -6.76
C SER A 466 22.20 -5.91 -7.65
N LEU A 467 23.35 -6.58 -7.65
CA LEU A 467 24.49 -6.24 -8.53
C LEU A 467 24.14 -6.44 -10.00
N VAL A 468 23.48 -7.55 -10.34
CA VAL A 468 23.00 -7.80 -11.71
C VAL A 468 21.96 -6.74 -12.10
N THR A 469 21.01 -6.43 -11.22
CA THR A 469 20.05 -5.35 -11.47
C THR A 469 20.77 -4.03 -11.79
N THR A 470 21.74 -3.63 -10.99
CA THR A 470 22.51 -2.39 -11.21
C THR A 470 23.28 -2.42 -12.53
N SER A 471 23.90 -3.55 -12.88
CA SER A 471 24.61 -3.73 -14.15
C SER A 471 23.69 -3.58 -15.34
N VAL A 472 22.51 -4.20 -15.31
CA VAL A 472 21.50 -4.09 -16.38
C VAL A 472 21.06 -2.64 -16.57
N PHE A 473 20.72 -1.91 -15.51
CA PHE A 473 20.36 -0.49 -15.63
C PHE A 473 21.49 0.38 -16.13
N THR A 474 22.74 0.07 -15.77
CA THR A 474 23.93 0.76 -16.30
C THR A 474 24.06 0.53 -17.80
N SER A 475 23.87 -0.72 -18.26
CA SER A 475 23.91 -1.06 -19.68
C SER A 475 22.80 -0.37 -20.47
N ILE A 476 21.57 -0.30 -19.93
CA ILE A 476 20.44 0.42 -20.54
C ILE A 476 20.80 1.90 -20.76
N ARG A 477 21.38 2.57 -19.74
CA ARG A 477 21.80 3.98 -19.87
C ARG A 477 22.86 4.19 -20.93
N ALA A 478 23.73 3.19 -21.13
CA ALA A 478 24.81 3.24 -22.12
C ALA A 478 24.36 3.01 -23.58
N LEU A 479 23.10 2.65 -23.81
CA LEU A 479 22.56 2.46 -25.18
C LEU A 479 22.45 3.78 -25.98
N GLY A 480 22.67 4.94 -25.36
CA GLY A 480 22.64 6.24 -26.00
C GLY A 480 23.37 7.32 -25.21
N ASN A 481 23.59 8.50 -25.81
CA ASN A 481 24.21 9.65 -25.17
C ASN A 481 23.38 10.91 -25.43
N PRO A 482 22.80 11.58 -24.40
CA PRO A 482 22.92 11.28 -22.96
C PRO A 482 22.05 10.09 -22.49
N HIS A 483 21.15 9.60 -23.29
CA HIS A 483 20.27 8.45 -23.04
C HIS A 483 19.78 7.82 -24.34
N PRO A 484 19.19 6.62 -24.35
CA PRO A 484 18.53 6.06 -25.53
C PRO A 484 17.41 6.99 -26.05
N THR A 485 17.30 7.10 -27.36
CA THR A 485 16.29 7.95 -28.03
C THR A 485 15.17 7.17 -28.71
N ILE A 486 15.33 5.84 -28.79
CA ILE A 486 14.35 4.92 -29.40
C ILE A 486 14.26 3.64 -28.57
N ILE A 487 13.14 2.95 -28.66
CA ILE A 487 12.89 1.58 -28.23
C ILE A 487 12.00 0.89 -29.26
N GLY A 488 12.47 -0.21 -29.84
CA GLY A 488 11.85 -0.78 -31.03
C GLY A 488 11.67 0.30 -32.12
N PRO A 489 10.51 0.41 -32.74
CA PRO A 489 10.22 1.46 -33.74
C PRO A 489 9.82 2.81 -33.09
N ARG A 490 9.77 2.93 -31.77
CA ARG A 490 9.17 4.08 -31.08
C ARG A 490 10.24 5.08 -30.62
N LYS A 491 9.98 6.36 -30.88
CA LYS A 491 10.83 7.46 -30.38
C LYS A 491 10.55 7.71 -28.90
N ILE A 492 11.60 7.80 -28.08
CA ILE A 492 11.52 8.28 -26.70
C ILE A 492 11.51 9.81 -26.75
N VAL A 493 10.43 10.43 -26.26
CA VAL A 493 10.25 11.89 -26.24
C VAL A 493 10.50 12.50 -24.87
N ARG A 494 10.48 11.69 -23.82
CA ARG A 494 10.95 12.05 -22.48
C ARG A 494 11.67 10.86 -21.87
N TRP A 495 12.82 11.12 -21.28
CA TRP A 495 13.58 10.21 -20.43
C TRP A 495 13.70 10.83 -19.06
N ARG A 496 13.17 10.17 -18.03
CA ARG A 496 13.28 10.57 -16.64
C ARG A 496 13.96 9.46 -15.84
N ASP A 497 15.14 9.73 -15.32
CA ASP A 497 15.95 8.82 -14.50
C ASP A 497 16.06 9.36 -13.07
N LEU A 498 15.28 8.79 -12.16
CA LEU A 498 15.26 9.22 -10.76
C LEU A 498 16.45 8.71 -9.95
N THR A 499 17.22 7.75 -10.48
CA THR A 499 18.48 7.31 -9.87
C THR A 499 19.58 8.33 -10.07
N LEU A 500 19.68 8.87 -11.30
CA LEU A 500 20.72 9.86 -11.66
C LEU A 500 20.27 11.31 -11.46
N GLY A 501 18.98 11.53 -11.19
CA GLY A 501 18.43 12.88 -11.07
C GLY A 501 18.37 13.64 -12.40
N TYR A 502 18.01 12.93 -13.50
CA TYR A 502 17.95 13.52 -14.84
C TYR A 502 16.56 13.42 -15.47
N ASP A 503 16.08 14.52 -16.06
CA ASP A 503 14.85 14.56 -16.85
C ASP A 503 15.08 15.36 -18.14
N SER A 504 14.93 14.71 -19.29
CA SER A 504 15.16 15.33 -20.60
C SER A 504 14.15 16.42 -20.96
N LYS A 505 12.97 16.47 -20.31
CA LYS A 505 11.88 17.42 -20.61
C LYS A 505 11.92 18.68 -19.75
N SER A 506 12.55 18.62 -18.57
CA SER A 506 12.71 19.79 -17.71
C SER A 506 13.80 20.72 -18.24
N LYS A 507 13.64 22.04 -18.03
CA LYS A 507 14.58 23.07 -18.55
C LYS A 507 15.98 22.97 -17.94
N ASP A 508 16.06 22.56 -16.69
CA ASP A 508 17.29 22.39 -15.91
C ASP A 508 17.76 20.93 -15.84
N HIS A 509 17.06 20.03 -16.56
CA HIS A 509 17.25 18.58 -16.52
C HIS A 509 17.09 17.95 -15.14
N ILE A 510 16.46 18.63 -14.18
CA ILE A 510 16.15 18.10 -12.86
C ILE A 510 14.72 17.52 -12.87
N PRO A 511 14.51 16.29 -12.38
CA PRO A 511 13.17 15.71 -12.24
C PRO A 511 12.29 16.51 -11.28
N ASP A 512 11.00 16.50 -11.55
CA ASP A 512 9.94 17.03 -10.68
C ASP A 512 9.59 16.10 -9.50
N LEU A 513 10.09 14.85 -9.53
CA LEU A 513 9.93 13.86 -8.45
C LEU A 513 11.23 13.71 -7.64
N PRO A 514 11.15 13.29 -6.37
CA PRO A 514 12.32 13.05 -5.54
C PRO A 514 13.33 12.08 -6.17
N ILE A 515 14.62 12.42 -6.05
CA ILE A 515 15.73 11.60 -6.53
C ILE A 515 16.08 10.58 -5.44
N ASP A 516 16.26 9.32 -5.84
CA ASP A 516 16.72 8.23 -4.98
C ASP A 516 17.85 7.46 -5.65
N VAL A 517 19.08 7.79 -5.29
CA VAL A 517 20.30 7.17 -5.82
C VAL A 517 20.45 5.68 -5.42
N THR A 518 19.68 5.23 -4.44
CA THR A 518 19.73 3.85 -3.94
C THR A 518 18.78 2.91 -4.70
N SER A 519 17.85 3.46 -5.48
CA SER A 519 16.83 2.71 -6.21
C SER A 519 16.92 2.99 -7.70
N GLN A 520 16.95 1.92 -8.51
CA GLN A 520 16.93 2.05 -9.97
C GLN A 520 15.51 2.40 -10.43
N MET A 521 15.35 3.53 -11.15
CA MET A 521 14.04 3.92 -11.70
C MET A 521 14.18 4.81 -12.93
N ILE A 522 13.67 4.33 -14.06
CA ILE A 522 13.63 5.05 -15.34
C ILE A 522 12.20 5.06 -15.85
N THR A 523 11.69 6.23 -16.22
CA THR A 523 10.40 6.41 -16.89
C THR A 523 10.61 7.03 -18.26
N CYS A 524 9.96 6.48 -19.30
CA CYS A 524 9.99 7.00 -20.66
C CYS A 524 8.58 7.32 -21.18
N GLU A 525 8.41 8.50 -21.76
CA GLU A 525 7.25 8.82 -22.60
C GLU A 525 7.64 8.60 -24.05
N LEU A 526 6.77 7.95 -24.82
CA LEU A 526 6.98 7.63 -26.23
C LEU A 526 6.21 8.58 -27.14
N GLY A 527 6.63 8.68 -28.41
CA GLY A 527 6.04 9.60 -29.38
C GLY A 527 4.60 9.30 -29.77
N ASP A 528 4.11 8.10 -29.49
CA ASP A 528 2.72 7.67 -29.66
C ASP A 528 1.83 7.89 -28.41
N GLY A 529 2.36 8.51 -27.36
CA GLY A 529 1.67 8.76 -26.09
C GLY A 529 1.78 7.61 -25.08
N SER A 530 2.37 6.48 -25.46
CA SER A 530 2.61 5.38 -24.54
C SER A 530 3.66 5.76 -23.48
N VAL A 531 3.60 5.14 -22.31
CA VAL A 531 4.54 5.38 -21.20
C VAL A 531 4.96 4.06 -20.60
N PHE A 532 6.22 3.95 -20.24
CA PHE A 532 6.68 2.86 -19.41
C PHE A 532 7.59 3.33 -18.30
N THR A 533 7.54 2.63 -17.17
CA THR A 533 8.47 2.78 -16.05
C THR A 533 9.09 1.44 -15.74
N VAL A 534 10.41 1.42 -15.62
CA VAL A 534 11.17 0.26 -15.18
C VAL A 534 11.90 0.59 -13.89
N ARG A 535 11.75 -0.27 -12.86
CA ARG A 535 12.39 -0.01 -11.58
C ARG A 535 12.87 -1.27 -10.87
N GLY A 536 13.99 -1.16 -10.16
CA GLY A 536 14.41 -2.18 -9.20
C GLY A 536 13.49 -2.17 -7.97
N SER A 537 13.19 -3.34 -7.41
CA SER A 537 12.54 -3.43 -6.11
C SER A 537 13.56 -3.14 -5.00
N GLY A 538 13.15 -2.33 -4.01
CA GLY A 538 14.01 -2.04 -2.84
C GLY A 538 14.09 -3.17 -1.81
N THR A 539 13.20 -4.17 -1.89
CA THR A 539 13.07 -5.24 -0.89
C THR A 539 13.30 -6.64 -1.43
N GLU A 540 13.23 -6.82 -2.75
CA GLU A 540 13.36 -8.11 -3.43
C GLU A 540 14.25 -7.98 -4.66
N PRO A 541 14.96 -9.03 -5.09
CA PRO A 541 15.74 -9.01 -6.31
C PRO A 541 14.83 -9.10 -7.55
N LYS A 542 14.01 -8.08 -7.77
CA LYS A 542 13.05 -7.99 -8.87
C LYS A 542 13.20 -6.67 -9.61
N ILE A 543 13.02 -6.70 -10.92
CA ILE A 543 12.86 -5.52 -11.77
C ILE A 543 11.41 -5.49 -12.21
N LYS A 544 10.67 -4.47 -11.82
CA LYS A 544 9.27 -4.29 -12.20
C LYS A 544 9.17 -3.44 -13.46
N LEU A 545 8.33 -3.86 -14.38
CA LEU A 545 8.02 -3.18 -15.62
C LEU A 545 6.54 -2.77 -15.58
N TYR A 546 6.30 -1.47 -15.72
CA TYR A 546 4.98 -0.88 -15.82
C TYR A 546 4.87 -0.23 -17.19
N ILE A 547 3.97 -0.71 -18.01
CA ILE A 547 3.84 -0.30 -19.42
C ILE A 547 2.39 0.01 -19.67
N GLU A 548 2.09 1.22 -20.12
CA GLU A 548 0.75 1.62 -20.51
C GLU A 548 0.76 2.20 -21.93
N CYS A 549 -0.18 1.77 -22.74
CA CYS A 549 -0.39 2.27 -24.10
C CYS A 549 -1.81 2.84 -24.22
N GLN A 550 -1.92 3.98 -24.89
CA GLN A 550 -3.19 4.57 -25.30
C GLN A 550 -3.50 4.19 -26.74
N GLY A 551 -4.74 3.78 -27.03
CA GLY A 551 -5.18 3.42 -28.38
C GLY A 551 -6.60 3.90 -28.67
N LYS A 552 -7.02 3.72 -29.93
CA LYS A 552 -8.40 3.99 -30.39
C LYS A 552 -9.37 2.87 -30.02
N SER A 553 -8.84 1.71 -29.66
CA SER A 553 -9.58 0.56 -29.14
C SER A 553 -8.76 -0.15 -28.08
N GLY A 554 -9.42 -0.94 -27.20
CA GLY A 554 -8.73 -1.74 -26.19
C GLY A 554 -7.78 -2.76 -26.82
N GLU A 555 -8.12 -3.34 -27.97
CA GLU A 555 -7.26 -4.27 -28.70
C GLU A 555 -5.98 -3.60 -29.20
N GLU A 556 -6.09 -2.40 -29.80
CA GLU A 556 -4.94 -1.60 -30.25
C GLU A 556 -4.04 -1.23 -29.08
N ALA A 557 -4.61 -0.71 -28.00
CA ALA A 557 -3.86 -0.32 -26.79
C ALA A 557 -3.16 -1.53 -26.17
N LYS A 558 -3.86 -2.66 -26.01
CA LYS A 558 -3.29 -3.90 -25.45
C LYS A 558 -2.15 -4.45 -26.30
N LYS A 559 -2.34 -4.46 -27.62
CA LYS A 559 -1.29 -4.86 -28.57
C LYS A 559 -0.08 -3.94 -28.44
N GLY A 560 -0.28 -2.62 -28.41
CA GLY A 560 0.80 -1.65 -28.27
C GLY A 560 1.61 -1.84 -26.98
N ALA A 561 0.93 -2.07 -25.85
CA ALA A 561 1.58 -2.32 -24.57
C ALA A 561 2.41 -3.63 -24.60
N ASN A 562 1.87 -4.70 -25.19
CA ASN A 562 2.61 -5.96 -25.35
C ASN A 562 3.82 -5.82 -26.31
N ASP A 563 3.68 -5.08 -27.42
CA ASP A 563 4.79 -4.82 -28.34
C ASP A 563 5.94 -4.10 -27.60
N ILE A 564 5.63 -3.07 -26.78
CA ILE A 564 6.62 -2.36 -25.96
C ILE A 564 7.30 -3.33 -24.98
N LEU A 565 6.53 -4.23 -24.34
CA LEU A 565 7.11 -5.24 -23.45
C LEU A 565 8.12 -6.11 -24.19
N GLN A 566 7.79 -6.58 -25.39
CA GLN A 566 8.72 -7.41 -26.19
C GLN A 566 9.98 -6.63 -26.59
N ASP A 567 9.83 -5.36 -26.99
CA ASP A 567 10.96 -4.49 -27.33
C ASP A 567 11.88 -4.30 -26.09
N LEU A 568 11.31 -4.03 -24.89
CA LEU A 568 12.08 -3.92 -23.66
C LEU A 568 12.82 -5.21 -23.31
N LEU A 569 12.15 -6.37 -23.44
CA LEU A 569 12.79 -7.66 -23.17
C LEU A 569 13.91 -7.95 -24.17
N GLY A 570 13.72 -7.66 -25.44
CA GLY A 570 14.70 -7.94 -26.49
C GLY A 570 15.89 -6.99 -26.54
N GLU A 571 15.67 -5.68 -26.30
CA GLU A 571 16.70 -4.67 -26.47
C GLU A 571 17.37 -4.24 -25.16
N TRP A 572 16.59 -4.09 -24.07
CA TRP A 572 17.09 -3.53 -22.81
C TRP A 572 17.48 -4.60 -21.77
N PHE A 573 16.55 -5.51 -21.47
CA PHE A 573 16.74 -6.45 -20.35
C PHE A 573 17.47 -7.73 -20.75
N LYS A 574 17.27 -8.23 -21.96
CA LYS A 574 17.90 -9.43 -22.51
C LYS A 574 17.98 -10.55 -21.46
N PRO A 575 16.82 -11.13 -21.06
CA PRO A 575 16.73 -12.00 -19.89
C PRO A 575 17.72 -13.16 -19.91
N GLU A 576 17.90 -13.82 -21.07
CA GLU A 576 18.82 -14.95 -21.21
C GLU A 576 20.28 -14.54 -21.00
N GLU A 577 20.71 -13.38 -21.56
CA GLU A 577 22.08 -12.88 -21.45
C GLU A 577 22.40 -12.45 -20.00
N ASN A 578 21.43 -11.87 -19.28
CA ASN A 578 21.61 -11.31 -17.94
C ASN A 578 21.15 -12.26 -16.82
N GLY A 579 20.72 -13.49 -17.13
CA GLY A 579 20.23 -14.46 -16.16
C GLY A 579 18.96 -14.03 -15.44
N LEU A 580 18.14 -13.15 -16.06
CA LEU A 580 16.85 -12.72 -15.55
C LEU A 580 15.76 -13.74 -15.89
N LYS A 581 14.75 -13.88 -15.03
CA LYS A 581 13.61 -14.77 -15.27
C LYS A 581 12.33 -13.95 -15.32
N LEU A 582 11.58 -14.04 -16.41
CA LEU A 582 10.25 -13.44 -16.53
C LEU A 582 9.28 -14.20 -15.62
N ALA A 583 8.40 -13.47 -14.92
CA ALA A 583 7.40 -14.02 -14.00
C ALA A 583 6.26 -14.75 -14.73
#